data_8428934943da34c355f6443b174808a0
#
_entry.id   8428934943da34c355f6443b174808a0
#
_cell.length_a   1.000
_cell.length_b   1.000
_cell.length_c   1.000
_cell.angle_alpha   90.00
_cell.angle_beta   90.00
_cell.angle_gamma   90.00
#
_symmetry.space_group_name_H-M   'P 1'
#
loop_
_entity.id
_entity.type
_entity.pdbx_description
1 polymer ?
#
loop_
_entity_poly.entity_id
_entity_poly.type
_entity_poly.pdbx_seq_one_letter_code
_entity_poly.pdbx_strand_id
1 'polypeptide(L)'
;MNRMHIHLSVSDLDSNIKFYTTMFGIEPTILESDYAKWRLENPSVNFAISNKGRENGLNHLGLELDSDEELSKVHKRIEENNIESLEEKGAHCCYSESDKYWVLDPQGIPWENFHSLREIPIYGNDSSKDAVESINSCGINAGVEKSQANCC
;
A
#
# COMPACT_ATOMS: atom_id res chain seq x y z
N MET A 1 10.89 -13.10 -3.60
CA MET A 1 10.81 -13.14 -2.10
C MET A 1 9.81 -12.08 -1.67
N ASN A 2 8.73 -12.49 -0.99
CA ASN A 2 7.73 -11.57 -0.46
C ASN A 2 8.34 -10.65 0.60
N ARG A 3 7.85 -9.39 0.66
CA ARG A 3 8.34 -8.38 1.62
C ARG A 3 7.19 -7.78 2.40
N MET A 4 7.44 -7.48 3.67
CA MET A 4 6.59 -6.56 4.40
C MET A 4 6.71 -5.18 3.77
N HIS A 5 5.59 -4.52 3.48
CA HIS A 5 5.56 -3.16 3.00
C HIS A 5 5.18 -2.19 4.12
N ILE A 6 5.93 -1.09 4.22
CA ILE A 6 5.68 0.00 5.17
C ILE A 6 5.82 1.31 4.41
N HIS A 7 4.79 2.15 4.43
CA HIS A 7 4.84 3.49 3.85
C HIS A 7 4.57 4.54 4.93
N LEU A 8 5.48 5.49 5.07
CA LEU A 8 5.33 6.63 5.96
C LEU A 8 5.14 7.92 5.17
N SER A 9 4.27 8.79 5.66
CA SER A 9 4.18 10.18 5.21
C SER A 9 5.08 11.05 6.06
N VAL A 10 5.88 11.90 5.42
CA VAL A 10 6.85 12.80 6.06
C VAL A 10 6.71 14.21 5.50
N SER A 11 7.00 15.24 6.31
CA SER A 11 7.00 16.63 5.83
C SER A 11 8.35 17.08 5.28
N ASP A 12 9.44 16.53 5.78
CA ASP A 12 10.82 16.82 5.37
C ASP A 12 11.46 15.54 4.83
N LEU A 13 11.44 15.41 3.50
CA LEU A 13 11.93 14.21 2.84
C LEU A 13 13.45 14.05 3.03
N ASP A 14 14.23 15.13 2.89
CA ASP A 14 15.70 15.08 2.92
C ASP A 14 16.24 14.62 4.27
N SER A 15 15.70 15.17 5.37
CA SER A 15 16.12 14.76 6.71
C SER A 15 15.70 13.31 7.01
N ASN A 16 14.56 12.86 6.52
CA ASN A 16 14.12 11.47 6.66
C ASN A 16 14.96 10.51 5.81
N ILE A 17 15.33 10.87 4.58
CA ILE A 17 16.24 10.08 3.75
C ILE A 17 17.57 9.88 4.49
N LYS A 18 18.15 10.96 5.01
CA LYS A 18 19.39 10.87 5.78
C LYS A 18 19.26 9.95 7.01
N PHE A 19 18.16 10.07 7.74
CA PHE A 19 17.89 9.23 8.91
C PHE A 19 17.80 7.75 8.54
N TYR A 20 16.94 7.39 7.57
CA TYR A 20 16.71 5.99 7.19
C TYR A 20 17.90 5.37 6.47
N THR A 21 18.63 6.11 5.63
CA THR A 21 19.90 5.67 5.04
C THR A 21 20.91 5.33 6.14
N THR A 22 21.03 6.18 7.17
CA THR A 22 21.91 5.92 8.31
C THR A 22 21.46 4.68 9.10
N MET A 23 20.16 4.58 9.39
CA MET A 23 19.59 3.48 10.18
C MET A 23 19.69 2.13 9.47
N PHE A 24 19.42 2.09 8.16
CA PHE A 24 19.46 0.86 7.37
C PHE A 24 20.87 0.51 6.85
N GLY A 25 21.78 1.48 6.83
CA GLY A 25 23.14 1.30 6.32
C GLY A 25 23.25 1.14 4.81
N ILE A 26 22.19 1.47 4.06
CA ILE A 26 22.14 1.41 2.59
C ILE A 26 21.39 2.62 2.04
N GLU A 27 21.72 3.02 0.83
CA GLU A 27 21.03 4.07 0.09
C GLU A 27 19.64 3.58 -0.39
N PRO A 28 18.68 4.50 -0.62
CA PRO A 28 17.40 4.12 -1.20
C PRO A 28 17.57 3.51 -2.61
N THR A 29 16.76 2.51 -2.92
CA THR A 29 16.72 1.87 -4.25
C THR A 29 15.97 2.70 -5.29
N ILE A 30 15.02 3.53 -4.83
CA ILE A 30 14.36 4.57 -5.64
C ILE A 30 14.47 5.88 -4.85
N LEU A 31 14.89 6.94 -5.53
CA LEU A 31 15.03 8.29 -4.97
C LEU A 31 14.49 9.31 -5.94
N GLU A 32 13.40 9.97 -5.55
CA GLU A 32 12.73 11.01 -6.31
C GLU A 32 12.53 12.27 -5.44
N SER A 33 12.10 13.37 -6.03
CA SER A 33 11.92 14.65 -5.32
C SER A 33 10.82 14.62 -4.24
N ASP A 34 9.95 13.62 -4.26
CA ASP A 34 8.77 13.48 -3.40
C ASP A 34 8.61 12.09 -2.78
N TYR A 35 9.59 11.18 -3.04
CA TYR A 35 9.51 9.78 -2.66
C TYR A 35 10.89 9.16 -2.50
N ALA A 36 11.05 8.27 -1.52
CA ALA A 36 12.21 7.38 -1.41
C ALA A 36 11.76 5.98 -0.96
N LYS A 37 12.42 4.95 -1.50
CA LYS A 37 12.13 3.55 -1.20
C LYS A 37 13.43 2.76 -0.97
N TRP A 38 13.42 1.94 0.07
CA TRP A 38 14.48 0.96 0.38
C TRP A 38 13.93 -0.45 0.25
N ARG A 39 14.64 -1.31 -0.44
CA ARG A 39 14.37 -2.75 -0.46
C ARG A 39 15.39 -3.45 0.42
N LEU A 40 14.99 -3.73 1.66
CA LEU A 40 15.82 -4.44 2.63
C LEU A 40 15.71 -5.96 2.42
N GLU A 41 16.81 -6.68 2.63
CA GLU A 41 16.83 -8.14 2.49
C GLU A 41 16.76 -8.86 3.85
N ASN A 42 17.27 -8.24 4.91
CA ASN A 42 17.23 -8.80 6.25
C ASN A 42 17.02 -7.70 7.31
N PRO A 43 15.80 -7.57 7.85
CA PRO A 43 14.56 -8.27 7.47
C PRO A 43 14.11 -7.92 6.05
N SER A 44 13.31 -8.80 5.43
CA SER A 44 12.77 -8.57 4.08
C SER A 44 11.64 -7.55 4.12
N VAL A 45 11.96 -6.28 3.81
CA VAL A 45 11.04 -5.14 3.89
C VAL A 45 11.18 -4.24 2.65
N ASN A 46 10.04 -3.84 2.11
CA ASN A 46 9.89 -2.71 1.22
C ASN A 46 9.47 -1.51 2.05
N PHE A 47 10.41 -0.62 2.34
CA PHE A 47 10.17 0.57 3.16
C PHE A 47 10.13 1.82 2.28
N ALA A 48 9.07 2.61 2.38
CA ALA A 48 8.88 3.80 1.57
C ALA A 48 8.52 5.02 2.43
N ILE A 49 8.94 6.19 1.97
CA ILE A 49 8.52 7.49 2.52
C ILE A 49 8.12 8.44 1.39
N SER A 50 7.13 9.30 1.65
CA SER A 50 6.72 10.35 0.71
C SER A 50 6.24 11.62 1.42
N ASN A 51 6.35 12.77 0.72
CA ASN A 51 5.87 14.07 1.21
C ASN A 51 4.64 14.58 0.44
N LYS A 52 3.68 13.69 0.17
CA LYS A 52 2.48 13.97 -0.65
C LYS A 52 1.31 14.62 0.12
N GLY A 53 1.60 15.47 1.09
CA GLY A 53 0.58 16.30 1.76
C GLY A 53 -0.37 15.56 2.70
N ARG A 54 0.02 14.38 3.18
CA ARG A 54 -0.66 13.67 4.27
C ARG A 54 -0.07 14.06 5.62
N GLU A 55 -0.82 13.79 6.69
CA GLU A 55 -0.28 13.88 8.05
C GLU A 55 0.93 12.97 8.20
N ASN A 56 1.94 13.45 8.95
CA ASN A 56 3.15 12.69 9.22
C ASN A 56 2.83 11.42 10.02
N GLY A 57 3.52 10.35 9.68
CA GLY A 57 3.40 9.06 10.34
C GLY A 57 3.03 7.94 9.40
N LEU A 58 2.38 6.90 9.92
CA LEU A 58 2.02 5.73 9.13
C LEU A 58 0.98 6.10 8.06
N ASN A 59 1.32 5.89 6.79
CA ASN A 59 0.39 6.02 5.67
C ASN A 59 -0.37 4.71 5.48
N HIS A 60 0.33 3.62 5.27
CA HIS A 60 -0.23 2.27 5.18
C HIS A 60 0.84 1.20 5.45
N LEU A 61 0.38 -0.01 5.69
CA LEU A 61 1.15 -1.24 5.70
C LEU A 61 0.80 -2.09 4.48
N GLY A 62 1.48 -3.22 4.29
CA GLY A 62 1.13 -4.14 3.22
C GLY A 62 2.08 -5.31 3.04
N LEU A 63 1.82 -6.05 1.97
CA LEU A 63 2.67 -7.14 1.51
C LEU A 63 3.00 -6.91 0.04
N GLU A 64 4.28 -6.75 -0.28
CA GLU A 64 4.78 -6.88 -1.64
C GLU A 64 4.97 -8.36 -1.96
N LEU A 65 4.25 -8.85 -2.94
CA LEU A 65 4.22 -10.26 -3.31
C LEU A 65 4.98 -10.50 -4.61
N ASP A 66 5.67 -11.63 -4.67
CA ASP A 66 6.64 -11.95 -5.72
C ASP A 66 5.99 -12.30 -7.06
N SER A 67 4.71 -12.64 -7.03
CA SER A 67 3.95 -13.02 -8.22
C SER A 67 2.45 -12.77 -8.05
N ASP A 68 1.75 -12.73 -9.18
CA ASP A 68 0.29 -12.69 -9.22
C ASP A 68 -0.36 -13.91 -8.54
N GLU A 69 0.28 -15.08 -8.62
CA GLU A 69 -0.18 -16.28 -7.92
C GLU A 69 -0.17 -16.10 -6.39
N GLU A 70 0.90 -15.50 -5.84
CA GLU A 70 1.00 -15.20 -4.40
C GLU A 70 -0.02 -14.12 -3.99
N LEU A 71 -0.22 -13.11 -4.82
CA LEU A 71 -1.25 -12.09 -4.61
C LEU A 71 -2.65 -12.71 -4.59
N SER A 72 -2.96 -13.58 -5.54
CA SER A 72 -4.23 -14.30 -5.63
C SER A 72 -4.48 -15.19 -4.40
N LYS A 73 -3.45 -15.83 -3.85
CA LYS A 73 -3.56 -16.62 -2.61
C LYS A 73 -3.92 -15.75 -1.40
N VAL A 74 -3.35 -14.54 -1.31
CA VAL A 74 -3.70 -13.59 -0.24
C VAL A 74 -5.15 -13.13 -0.41
N HIS A 75 -5.54 -12.73 -1.61
CA HIS A 75 -6.89 -12.28 -1.91
C HIS A 75 -7.93 -13.36 -1.60
N LYS A 76 -7.69 -14.60 -2.00
CA LYS A 76 -8.58 -15.72 -1.70
C LYS A 76 -8.81 -15.91 -0.19
N ARG A 77 -7.75 -15.79 0.64
CA ARG A 77 -7.92 -15.86 2.11
C ARG A 77 -8.77 -14.72 2.66
N ILE A 78 -8.64 -13.52 2.07
CA ILE A 78 -9.44 -12.34 2.43
C ILE A 78 -10.91 -12.59 2.12
N GLU A 79 -11.23 -13.06 0.90
CA GLU A 79 -12.58 -13.39 0.45
C GLU A 79 -13.23 -14.52 1.29
N GLU A 80 -12.50 -15.61 1.52
CA GLU A 80 -12.98 -16.77 2.29
C GLU A 80 -13.34 -16.40 3.75
N ASN A 81 -12.77 -15.32 4.28
CA ASN A 81 -13.08 -14.80 5.62
C ASN A 81 -14.01 -13.60 5.61
N ASN A 82 -14.65 -13.29 4.48
CA ASN A 82 -15.59 -12.18 4.30
C ASN A 82 -15.02 -10.82 4.75
N ILE A 83 -13.73 -10.59 4.50
CA ILE A 83 -13.09 -9.30 4.72
C ILE A 83 -13.32 -8.45 3.47
N GLU A 84 -13.88 -7.25 3.65
CA GLU A 84 -14.08 -6.28 2.57
C GLU A 84 -12.74 -5.85 1.98
N SER A 85 -12.65 -5.85 0.66
CA SER A 85 -11.45 -5.44 -0.07
C SER A 85 -11.77 -4.60 -1.28
N LEU A 86 -10.83 -3.74 -1.67
CA LEU A 86 -10.86 -2.97 -2.93
C LEU A 86 -9.75 -3.47 -3.85
N GLU A 87 -10.13 -3.96 -5.03
CA GLU A 87 -9.20 -4.39 -6.07
C GLU A 87 -8.82 -3.21 -6.97
N GLU A 88 -7.54 -3.09 -7.30
CA GLU A 88 -7.01 -2.17 -8.31
C GLU A 88 -6.03 -2.91 -9.21
N LYS A 89 -6.35 -3.02 -10.51
CA LYS A 89 -5.47 -3.62 -11.51
C LYS A 89 -4.76 -2.57 -12.34
N GLY A 90 -3.46 -2.81 -12.60
CA GLY A 90 -2.63 -1.89 -13.36
C GLY A 90 -2.54 -0.50 -12.71
N ALA A 91 -2.63 -0.42 -11.40
CA ALA A 91 -2.59 0.85 -10.68
C ALA A 91 -1.22 1.50 -10.80
N HIS A 92 -1.20 2.79 -11.13
CA HIS A 92 0.01 3.61 -11.20
C HIS A 92 0.17 4.35 -9.88
N CYS A 93 1.05 3.90 -9.01
CA CYS A 93 1.37 4.55 -7.75
C CYS A 93 2.84 4.37 -7.38
N CYS A 94 3.40 5.40 -6.75
CA CYS A 94 4.70 5.29 -6.08
C CYS A 94 5.82 4.83 -7.00
N TYR A 95 5.83 5.36 -8.23
CA TYR A 95 6.78 5.03 -9.32
C TYR A 95 6.72 3.55 -9.76
N SER A 96 5.57 2.90 -9.54
CA SER A 96 5.33 1.51 -9.94
C SER A 96 3.95 1.34 -10.54
N GLU A 97 3.84 0.45 -11.53
CA GLU A 97 2.57 -0.15 -11.96
C GLU A 97 2.42 -1.48 -11.22
N SER A 98 1.26 -1.71 -10.62
CA SER A 98 1.02 -2.90 -9.80
C SER A 98 -0.43 -3.35 -9.84
N ASP A 99 -0.67 -4.62 -9.63
CA ASP A 99 -1.97 -5.17 -9.25
C ASP A 99 -2.02 -5.25 -7.73
N LYS A 100 -3.14 -4.85 -7.13
CA LYS A 100 -3.25 -4.74 -5.68
C LYS A 100 -4.66 -4.96 -5.14
N TYR A 101 -4.71 -5.31 -3.85
CA TYR A 101 -5.91 -5.37 -3.04
C TYR A 101 -5.70 -4.59 -1.75
N TRP A 102 -6.59 -3.66 -1.48
CA TRP A 102 -6.65 -2.94 -0.21
C TRP A 102 -7.61 -3.62 0.74
N VAL A 103 -7.22 -3.71 2.01
CA VAL A 103 -8.09 -4.10 3.13
C VAL A 103 -7.83 -3.17 4.31
N LEU A 104 -8.77 -3.09 5.24
CA LEU A 104 -8.57 -2.38 6.51
C LEU A 104 -8.41 -3.40 7.63
N ASP A 105 -7.46 -3.14 8.52
CA ASP A 105 -7.42 -3.89 9.78
C ASP A 105 -8.52 -3.43 10.75
N PRO A 106 -8.72 -4.11 11.89
CA PRO A 106 -9.76 -3.73 12.84
C PRO A 106 -9.62 -2.32 13.45
N GLN A 107 -8.45 -1.68 13.34
CA GLN A 107 -8.22 -0.30 13.77
C GLN A 107 -8.40 0.71 12.62
N GLY A 108 -8.68 0.24 11.41
CA GLY A 108 -8.84 1.07 10.22
C GLY A 108 -7.52 1.45 9.54
N ILE A 109 -6.41 0.76 9.86
CA ILE A 109 -5.15 0.94 9.13
C ILE A 109 -5.28 0.28 7.76
N PRO A 110 -5.00 1.01 6.65
CA PRO A 110 -5.04 0.42 5.33
C PRO A 110 -3.84 -0.52 5.10
N TRP A 111 -4.12 -1.67 4.51
CA TRP A 111 -3.14 -2.65 4.09
C TRP A 111 -3.19 -2.85 2.59
N GLU A 112 -2.09 -2.54 1.92
CA GLU A 112 -1.88 -2.72 0.49
C GLU A 112 -1.20 -4.06 0.22
N ASN A 113 -1.91 -5.02 -0.35
CA ASN A 113 -1.32 -6.27 -0.82
C ASN A 113 -1.14 -6.17 -2.33
N PHE A 114 0.10 -6.22 -2.82
CA PHE A 114 0.37 -5.90 -4.22
C PHE A 114 1.47 -6.77 -4.84
N HIS A 115 1.40 -6.90 -6.15
CA HIS A 115 2.46 -7.40 -7.00
C HIS A 115 2.88 -6.31 -7.98
N SER A 116 4.18 -5.94 -7.97
CA SER A 116 4.73 -4.93 -8.87
C SER A 116 4.95 -5.53 -10.25
N LEU A 117 4.38 -4.91 -11.29
CA LEU A 117 4.50 -5.32 -12.68
C LEU A 117 5.73 -4.69 -13.35
N ARG A 118 5.94 -3.39 -13.11
CA ARG A 118 7.10 -2.63 -13.64
C ARG A 118 7.26 -1.30 -12.91
N GLU A 119 8.45 -0.72 -13.04
CA GLU A 119 8.71 0.68 -12.65
C GLU A 119 8.17 1.65 -13.71
N ILE A 120 7.67 2.80 -13.25
CA ILE A 120 7.17 3.88 -14.11
C ILE A 120 7.76 5.23 -13.66
N PRO A 121 7.92 6.23 -14.58
CA PRO A 121 8.61 7.49 -14.26
C PRO A 121 7.73 8.53 -13.53
N ILE A 122 6.55 8.16 -13.05
CA ILE A 122 5.61 9.07 -12.38
C ILE A 122 5.17 8.51 -11.04
N TYR A 123 4.85 9.40 -10.08
CA TYR A 123 4.32 8.98 -8.78
C TYR A 123 2.95 8.29 -8.92
N GLY A 124 2.08 8.80 -9.80
CA GLY A 124 0.71 8.31 -9.95
C GLY A 124 -0.21 8.75 -8.81
N ASN A 125 -1.25 7.96 -8.53
CA ASN A 125 -2.23 8.23 -7.49
C ASN A 125 -1.94 7.40 -6.23
N ASP A 126 -1.96 8.06 -5.06
CA ASP A 126 -2.00 7.37 -3.77
C ASP A 126 -3.46 7.08 -3.40
N SER A 127 -3.92 5.88 -3.71
CA SER A 127 -5.30 5.44 -3.51
C SER A 127 -5.60 4.95 -2.09
N SER A 128 -4.67 5.04 -1.14
CA SER A 128 -4.89 4.56 0.24
C SER A 128 -6.03 5.27 0.97
N LYS A 129 -6.30 6.56 0.67
CA LYS A 129 -7.47 7.28 1.19
C LYS A 129 -8.76 6.80 0.55
N ASP A 130 -8.75 6.68 -0.77
CA ASP A 130 -9.92 6.25 -1.54
C ASP A 130 -10.32 4.83 -1.13
N ALA A 131 -9.34 3.97 -0.85
CA ALA A 131 -9.56 2.63 -0.31
C ALA A 131 -10.24 2.66 1.06
N VAL A 132 -9.77 3.49 1.99
CA VAL A 132 -10.39 3.66 3.31
C VAL A 132 -11.83 4.15 3.19
N GLU A 133 -12.08 5.16 2.36
CA GLU A 133 -13.43 5.70 2.14
C GLU A 133 -14.36 4.67 1.49
N SER A 134 -13.89 3.97 0.47
CA SER A 134 -14.68 2.94 -0.24
C SER A 134 -15.04 1.77 0.66
N ILE A 135 -14.07 1.20 1.36
CA ILE A 135 -14.29 0.05 2.25
C ILE A 135 -15.23 0.44 3.40
N ASN A 136 -15.02 1.59 4.03
CA ASN A 136 -15.88 2.07 5.11
C ASN A 136 -17.32 2.35 4.63
N SER A 137 -17.51 2.88 3.42
CA SER A 137 -18.84 3.14 2.87
C SER A 137 -19.62 1.85 2.56
N CYS A 138 -18.94 0.79 2.16
CA CYS A 138 -19.54 -0.53 1.97
C CYS A 138 -19.93 -1.19 3.32
N GLY A 139 -19.10 -1.00 4.36
CA GLY A 139 -19.33 -1.60 5.71
C GLY A 139 -20.46 -0.98 6.52
N ILE A 140 -20.82 0.28 6.30
CA ILE A 140 -21.91 0.97 7.04
C ILE A 140 -23.30 0.42 6.67
N ASN A 141 -23.44 -0.27 5.54
CA ASN A 141 -24.71 -0.86 5.09
C ASN A 141 -25.01 -2.26 5.66
N ALA A 142 -24.18 -2.80 6.52
CA ALA A 142 -24.38 -4.14 7.11
C ALA A 142 -25.54 -4.22 8.16
N GLY A 143 -26.25 -3.11 8.40
CA GLY A 143 -27.39 -3.04 9.34
C GLY A 143 -28.75 -2.74 8.71
N VAL A 144 -28.87 -2.61 7.39
CA VAL A 144 -30.13 -2.37 6.67
C VAL A 144 -30.30 -3.44 5.59
N GLU A 145 -31.49 -4.04 5.52
CA GLU A 145 -31.86 -5.13 4.63
C GLU A 145 -31.28 -4.97 3.21
N LYS A 146 -30.70 -6.09 2.70
CA LYS A 146 -30.15 -6.23 1.35
C LYS A 146 -31.19 -5.84 0.28
N SER A 147 -31.19 -4.58 -0.13
CA SER A 147 -31.70 -4.17 -1.41
C SER A 147 -30.49 -3.70 -2.24
N GLN A 148 -30.14 -4.53 -3.20
CA GLN A 148 -29.22 -4.33 -4.31
C GLN A 148 -28.64 -2.92 -4.43
N ALA A 149 -27.49 -2.66 -3.81
CA ALA A 149 -26.55 -1.63 -4.21
C ALA A 149 -25.28 -2.36 -4.66
N ASN A 150 -24.94 -2.21 -5.93
CA ASN A 150 -23.68 -2.71 -6.50
C ASN A 150 -22.51 -2.03 -5.79
N CYS A 151 -21.95 -2.70 -4.79
CA CYS A 151 -20.57 -2.50 -4.39
C CYS A 151 -19.70 -3.35 -5.33
N CYS A 152 -19.23 -2.77 -6.42
CA CYS A 152 -18.16 -3.31 -7.25
C CYS A 152 -16.94 -2.44 -7.11
#